data_6ec2749d573878161eaa63fa00c2aab5
#
_entry.id   6ec2749d573878161eaa63fa00c2aab5
#
_cell.length_a   1.000
_cell.length_b   1.000
_cell.length_c   1.000
_cell.angle_alpha   90.00
_cell.angle_beta   90.00
_cell.angle_gamma   90.00
#
_symmetry.space_group_name_H-M   'P 1'
#
loop_
_entity.id
_entity.type
_entity.pdbx_description
1 polymer ?
#
loop_
_entity_poly.entity_id
_entity_poly.type
_entity_poly.pdbx_seq_one_letter_code
_entity_poly.pdbx_strand_id
1 'polypeptide(L)'
;MQKLYDFIWDCYCDWYIELAKARLQQEGPSAQSARQVLVWVLDKILLLLHPFMPYITEEIWQTIPHTGQTIMLAKYPVFQKENDYPQATEEMEAVMEAIRAIRNRRAEMNVPPARKAKVYIATQKTSVFENGAQFIRKLAFASEVTVGASFEMDGAVTAVTADAKIYIPMEELVDREIELARLEKELAATQKRLSLIHISEPTRLDVM
;
A
#
# COMPACT_ATOMS: atom_id res chain seq x y z
N MET A 1 11.42 17.99 10.52
CA MET A 1 12.05 16.74 10.10
C MET A 1 11.03 15.59 9.95
N GLN A 2 10.22 15.27 10.97
CA GLN A 2 9.30 14.13 10.91
C GLN A 2 8.39 14.14 9.67
N LYS A 3 7.68 15.23 9.43
CA LYS A 3 6.81 15.36 8.23
C LYS A 3 7.52 15.13 6.90
N LEU A 4 8.79 15.56 6.79
CA LEU A 4 9.58 15.34 5.59
C LEU A 4 10.00 13.87 5.47
N TYR A 5 10.36 13.25 6.58
CA TYR A 5 10.67 11.82 6.65
C TYR A 5 9.45 10.98 6.22
N ASP A 6 8.28 11.24 6.83
CA ASP A 6 7.04 10.54 6.51
C ASP A 6 6.67 10.73 5.01
N PHE A 7 6.81 11.95 4.48
CA PHE A 7 6.57 12.19 3.06
C PHE A 7 7.52 11.39 2.16
N ILE A 8 8.82 11.34 2.48
CA ILE A 8 9.80 10.60 1.68
C ILE A 8 9.49 9.11 1.69
N TRP A 9 9.28 8.52 2.87
CA TRP A 9 9.04 7.09 3.00
C TRP A 9 7.63 6.68 2.58
N ASP A 10 6.61 7.28 3.20
CA ASP A 10 5.23 6.83 3.06
C ASP A 10 4.58 7.29 1.75
N CYS A 11 4.99 8.44 1.19
CA CYS A 11 4.39 8.95 -0.05
C CYS A 11 5.29 8.74 -1.26
N TYR A 12 6.55 9.19 -1.20
CA TYR A 12 7.41 9.16 -2.37
C TYR A 12 7.96 7.76 -2.66
N CYS A 13 8.58 7.09 -1.67
CA CYS A 13 9.20 5.79 -1.87
C CYS A 13 8.18 4.65 -1.97
N ASP A 14 7.27 4.53 -0.99
CA ASP A 14 6.36 3.39 -0.91
C ASP A 14 5.25 3.44 -1.95
N TRP A 15 4.79 4.64 -2.30
CA TRP A 15 3.68 4.78 -3.24
C TRP A 15 4.10 5.33 -4.59
N TYR A 16 4.65 6.55 -4.65
CA TYR A 16 4.82 7.22 -5.94
C TYR A 16 5.79 6.49 -6.86
N ILE A 17 6.93 6.04 -6.36
CA ILE A 17 7.90 5.27 -7.14
C ILE A 17 7.28 3.97 -7.65
N GLU A 18 6.56 3.24 -6.80
CA GLU A 18 5.92 1.98 -7.18
C GLU A 18 4.82 2.17 -8.25
N LEU A 19 4.01 3.22 -8.11
CA LEU A 19 2.99 3.59 -9.09
C LEU A 19 3.62 4.02 -10.43
N ALA A 20 4.72 4.77 -10.37
CA ALA A 20 5.41 5.26 -11.56
C ALA A 20 6.12 4.15 -12.36
N LYS A 21 6.55 3.05 -11.71
CA LYS A 21 7.29 1.94 -12.38
C LYS A 21 6.61 1.43 -13.65
N ALA A 22 5.28 1.28 -13.63
CA ALA A 22 4.54 0.79 -14.80
C ALA A 22 4.59 1.76 -15.98
N ARG A 23 4.59 3.06 -15.71
CA ARG A 23 4.70 4.12 -16.71
C ARG A 23 6.14 4.28 -17.22
N LEU A 24 7.12 4.12 -16.33
CA LEU A 24 8.55 4.25 -16.66
C LEU A 24 9.05 3.12 -17.57
N GLN A 25 8.41 1.96 -17.53
CA GLN A 25 8.72 0.82 -18.41
C GLN A 25 8.15 0.97 -19.82
N GLN A 26 7.27 1.94 -20.04
CA GLN A 26 6.72 2.25 -21.34
C GLN A 26 7.56 3.32 -22.03
N GLU A 27 7.46 3.38 -23.36
CA GLU A 27 7.99 4.51 -24.13
C GLU A 27 6.86 5.50 -24.44
N GLY A 28 7.22 6.79 -24.52
CA GLY A 28 6.27 7.81 -24.90
C GLY A 28 6.09 8.96 -23.90
N PRO A 29 5.15 9.89 -24.17
CA PRO A 29 4.96 11.12 -23.38
C PRO A 29 4.60 10.85 -21.91
N SER A 30 3.85 9.77 -21.64
CA SER A 30 3.47 9.39 -20.26
C SER A 30 4.69 9.00 -19.41
N ALA A 31 5.63 8.24 -19.97
CA ALA A 31 6.87 7.87 -19.29
C ALA A 31 7.77 9.10 -19.06
N GLN A 32 7.85 9.97 -20.05
CA GLN A 32 8.63 11.21 -19.94
C GLN A 32 8.08 12.12 -18.84
N SER A 33 6.75 12.31 -18.78
CA SER A 33 6.11 13.07 -17.70
C SER A 33 6.37 12.45 -16.34
N ALA A 34 6.29 11.11 -16.20
CA ALA A 34 6.57 10.43 -14.95
C ALA A 34 8.03 10.65 -14.50
N ARG A 35 9.00 10.59 -15.42
CA ARG A 35 10.42 10.89 -15.11
C ARG A 35 10.62 12.34 -14.66
N GLN A 36 9.99 13.28 -15.35
CA GLN A 36 10.09 14.69 -14.98
C GLN A 36 9.54 14.96 -13.59
N VAL A 37 8.37 14.41 -13.25
CA VAL A 37 7.78 14.57 -11.92
C VAL A 37 8.63 13.89 -10.84
N LEU A 38 9.17 12.68 -11.09
CA LEU A 38 10.07 12.01 -10.14
C LEU A 38 11.29 12.87 -9.83
N VAL A 39 11.98 13.38 -10.86
CA VAL A 39 13.16 14.22 -10.70
C VAL A 39 12.81 15.54 -10.03
N TRP A 40 11.70 16.16 -10.42
CA TRP A 40 11.26 17.41 -9.81
C TRP A 40 10.94 17.27 -8.32
N VAL A 41 10.24 16.21 -7.92
CA VAL A 41 9.95 15.94 -6.50
C VAL A 41 11.24 15.63 -5.73
N LEU A 42 12.14 14.81 -6.31
CA LEU A 42 13.44 14.51 -5.70
C LEU A 42 14.27 15.78 -5.49
N ASP A 43 14.33 16.68 -6.47
CA ASP A 43 14.99 17.99 -6.33
C ASP A 43 14.45 18.77 -5.12
N LYS A 44 13.11 18.83 -4.96
CA LYS A 44 12.50 19.52 -3.81
C LYS A 44 12.81 18.84 -2.48
N ILE A 45 12.81 17.50 -2.45
CA ILE A 45 13.23 16.73 -1.27
C ILE A 45 14.68 17.06 -0.88
N LEU A 46 15.60 17.06 -1.84
CA LEU A 46 17.01 17.36 -1.59
C LEU A 46 17.22 18.77 -1.06
N LEU A 47 16.53 19.75 -1.66
CA LEU A 47 16.57 21.14 -1.21
C LEU A 47 16.04 21.30 0.23
N LEU A 48 14.96 20.60 0.58
CA LEU A 48 14.40 20.61 1.94
C LEU A 48 15.30 19.90 2.96
N LEU A 49 16.02 18.86 2.55
CA LEU A 49 16.94 18.09 3.40
C LEU A 49 18.30 18.76 3.56
N HIS A 50 18.72 19.56 2.61
CA HIS A 50 20.09 20.09 2.55
C HIS A 50 20.55 20.80 3.84
N PRO A 51 19.74 21.60 4.54
CA PRO A 51 20.14 22.21 5.81
C PRO A 51 20.50 21.20 6.93
N PHE A 52 20.06 19.97 6.80
CA PHE A 52 20.29 18.92 7.79
C PHE A 52 21.36 17.90 7.37
N MET A 53 21.48 17.67 6.06
CA MET A 53 22.34 16.64 5.48
C MET A 53 23.10 17.20 4.25
N PRO A 54 23.98 18.22 4.42
CA PRO A 54 24.51 18.97 3.30
C PRO A 54 25.35 18.14 2.33
N TYR A 55 26.16 17.20 2.81
CA TYR A 55 27.08 16.45 1.96
C TYR A 55 26.34 15.45 1.04
N ILE A 56 25.46 14.63 1.60
CA ILE A 56 24.76 13.61 0.82
C ILE A 56 23.77 14.23 -0.17
N THR A 57 23.11 15.32 0.22
CA THR A 57 22.15 16.00 -0.66
C THR A 57 22.86 16.72 -1.81
N GLU A 58 24.02 17.30 -1.59
CA GLU A 58 24.86 17.85 -2.66
C GLU A 58 25.28 16.76 -3.65
N GLU A 59 25.81 15.65 -3.14
CA GLU A 59 26.29 14.54 -3.97
C GLU A 59 25.19 13.97 -4.86
N ILE A 60 24.00 13.74 -4.30
CA ILE A 60 22.86 13.25 -5.07
C ILE A 60 22.39 14.31 -6.08
N TRP A 61 22.32 15.58 -5.66
CA TRP A 61 21.83 16.67 -6.50
C TRP A 61 22.71 16.88 -7.73
N GLN A 62 24.02 16.70 -7.61
CA GLN A 62 24.97 16.77 -8.73
C GLN A 62 24.77 15.66 -9.77
N THR A 63 24.08 14.55 -9.41
CA THR A 63 23.80 13.43 -10.33
C THR A 63 22.50 13.57 -11.09
N ILE A 64 21.59 14.45 -10.66
CA ILE A 64 20.30 14.67 -11.32
C ILE A 64 20.35 15.94 -12.20
N PRO A 65 19.44 16.08 -13.18
CA PRO A 65 19.32 17.34 -13.93
C PRO A 65 19.01 18.52 -13.01
N HIS A 66 19.90 19.49 -12.98
CA HIS A 66 19.78 20.68 -12.13
C HIS A 66 20.31 21.96 -12.83
N THR A 67 20.10 23.12 -12.22
CA THR A 67 20.65 24.39 -12.66
C THR A 67 21.44 25.03 -11.52
N GLY A 68 22.64 25.50 -11.82
CA GLY A 68 23.55 26.09 -10.84
C GLY A 68 24.77 25.23 -10.54
N GLN A 69 25.69 25.72 -9.73
CA GLN A 69 26.96 25.05 -9.41
C GLN A 69 26.85 24.17 -8.15
N THR A 70 25.97 24.55 -7.23
CA THR A 70 25.78 23.86 -5.96
C THR A 70 24.34 24.05 -5.46
N ILE A 71 23.80 23.04 -4.77
CA ILE A 71 22.48 23.09 -4.16
C ILE A 71 22.37 24.21 -3.11
N MET A 72 23.48 24.60 -2.48
CA MET A 72 23.52 25.70 -1.50
C MET A 72 23.04 27.05 -2.05
N LEU A 73 23.24 27.29 -3.35
CA LEU A 73 22.82 28.53 -4.02
C LEU A 73 21.45 28.41 -4.67
N ALA A 74 20.86 27.24 -4.67
CA ALA A 74 19.53 27.01 -5.22
C ALA A 74 18.43 27.64 -4.35
N LYS A 75 17.34 28.06 -5.00
CA LYS A 75 16.21 28.66 -4.29
C LYS A 75 15.51 27.60 -3.43
N TYR A 76 15.34 27.89 -2.14
CA TYR A 76 14.60 27.02 -1.23
C TYR A 76 13.15 26.89 -1.68
N PRO A 77 12.55 25.67 -1.61
CA PRO A 77 11.19 25.44 -2.07
C PRO A 77 10.16 26.26 -1.29
N VAL A 78 9.24 26.86 -2.00
CA VAL A 78 8.09 27.57 -1.43
C VAL A 78 6.81 26.95 -1.98
N PHE A 79 5.75 27.00 -1.19
CA PHE A 79 4.44 26.50 -1.60
C PHE A 79 3.94 27.28 -2.83
N GLN A 80 3.46 26.55 -3.83
CA GLN A 80 2.88 27.09 -5.05
C GLN A 80 1.47 26.52 -5.19
N LYS A 81 0.47 27.38 -5.17
CA LYS A 81 -0.94 26.99 -5.24
C LYS A 81 -1.30 26.27 -6.54
N GLU A 82 -0.57 26.56 -7.61
CA GLU A 82 -0.74 25.93 -8.93
C GLU A 82 -0.41 24.43 -8.90
N ASN A 83 0.37 23.98 -7.91
CA ASN A 83 0.77 22.59 -7.72
C ASN A 83 -0.08 21.88 -6.65
N ASP A 84 -1.15 22.49 -6.20
CA ASP A 84 -2.09 21.90 -5.24
C ASP A 84 -3.29 21.30 -6.00
N TYR A 85 -3.44 19.99 -5.92
CA TYR A 85 -4.48 19.22 -6.60
C TYR A 85 -5.34 18.44 -5.60
N PRO A 86 -6.16 19.11 -4.77
CA PRO A 86 -6.87 18.46 -3.65
C PRO A 86 -7.80 17.33 -4.10
N GLN A 87 -8.50 17.51 -5.23
CA GLN A 87 -9.37 16.47 -5.76
C GLN A 87 -8.57 15.21 -6.17
N ALA A 88 -7.47 15.37 -6.90
CA ALA A 88 -6.63 14.24 -7.33
C ALA A 88 -5.98 13.54 -6.12
N THR A 89 -5.67 14.30 -5.06
CA THR A 89 -5.17 13.75 -3.80
C THR A 89 -6.22 12.87 -3.13
N GLU A 90 -7.45 13.36 -2.98
CA GLU A 90 -8.57 12.60 -2.40
C GLU A 90 -8.85 11.32 -3.20
N GLU A 91 -8.91 11.42 -4.53
CA GLU A 91 -9.14 10.27 -5.41
C GLU A 91 -8.02 9.21 -5.27
N MET A 92 -6.76 9.64 -5.18
CA MET A 92 -5.64 8.72 -5.02
C MET A 92 -5.60 8.12 -3.61
N GLU A 93 -5.94 8.86 -2.57
CA GLU A 93 -6.04 8.35 -1.20
C GLU A 93 -7.10 7.25 -1.10
N ALA A 94 -8.25 7.41 -1.74
CA ALA A 94 -9.28 6.36 -1.80
C ALA A 94 -8.77 5.07 -2.45
N VAL A 95 -8.01 5.17 -3.55
CA VAL A 95 -7.39 4.02 -4.21
C VAL A 95 -6.33 3.37 -3.32
N MET A 96 -5.50 4.17 -2.66
CA MET A 96 -4.45 3.68 -1.74
C MET A 96 -5.06 2.97 -0.52
N GLU A 97 -6.15 3.51 0.03
CA GLU A 97 -6.88 2.89 1.14
C GLU A 97 -7.45 1.53 0.73
N ALA A 98 -8.04 1.42 -0.45
CA ALA A 98 -8.52 0.16 -0.98
C ALA A 98 -7.40 -0.88 -1.14
N ILE A 99 -6.23 -0.47 -1.66
CA ILE A 99 -5.06 -1.35 -1.78
C ILE A 99 -4.59 -1.83 -0.40
N ARG A 100 -4.54 -0.94 0.60
CA ARG A 100 -4.18 -1.30 1.99
C ARG A 100 -5.20 -2.29 2.58
N ALA A 101 -6.48 -2.04 2.39
CA ALA A 101 -7.55 -2.91 2.89
C ALA A 101 -7.47 -4.33 2.29
N ILE A 102 -7.23 -4.45 0.97
CA ILE A 102 -7.02 -5.73 0.30
C ILE A 102 -5.77 -6.45 0.86
N ARG A 103 -4.65 -5.73 0.98
CA ARG A 103 -3.40 -6.31 1.51
C ARG A 103 -3.56 -6.80 2.95
N ASN A 104 -4.24 -6.04 3.80
CA ASN A 104 -4.51 -6.41 5.19
C ASN A 104 -5.35 -7.69 5.26
N ARG A 105 -6.44 -7.77 4.48
CA ARG A 105 -7.26 -9.00 4.43
C ARG A 105 -6.48 -10.21 3.93
N ARG A 106 -5.65 -10.03 2.91
CA ARG A 106 -4.77 -11.10 2.43
C ARG A 106 -3.76 -11.55 3.48
N ALA A 107 -3.18 -10.60 4.23
CA ALA A 107 -2.24 -10.90 5.32
C ALA A 107 -2.91 -11.64 6.49
N GLU A 108 -4.10 -11.21 6.91
CA GLU A 108 -4.92 -11.89 7.94
C GLU A 108 -5.21 -13.34 7.57
N MET A 109 -5.42 -13.63 6.30
CA MET A 109 -5.66 -14.95 5.77
C MET A 109 -4.39 -15.73 5.37
N ASN A 110 -3.19 -15.15 5.62
CA ASN A 110 -1.90 -15.72 5.23
C ASN A 110 -1.79 -16.09 3.74
N VAL A 111 -2.43 -15.32 2.86
CA VAL A 111 -2.40 -15.54 1.42
C VAL A 111 -1.05 -15.11 0.85
N PRO A 112 -0.29 -16.00 0.18
CA PRO A 112 1.01 -15.63 -0.37
C PRO A 112 0.85 -14.61 -1.52
N PRO A 113 1.82 -13.68 -1.69
CA PRO A 113 1.78 -12.66 -2.75
C PRO A 113 1.67 -13.23 -4.17
N ALA A 114 2.23 -14.42 -4.39
CA ALA A 114 2.19 -15.09 -5.70
C ALA A 114 0.78 -15.51 -6.12
N ARG A 115 -0.13 -15.73 -5.17
CA ARG A 115 -1.52 -16.11 -5.46
C ARG A 115 -2.33 -14.86 -5.80
N LYS A 116 -2.76 -14.75 -7.04
CA LYS A 116 -3.60 -13.65 -7.52
C LYS A 116 -5.06 -14.05 -7.38
N ALA A 117 -5.91 -13.09 -6.97
CA ALA A 117 -7.36 -13.28 -6.86
C ALA A 117 -8.11 -12.15 -7.58
N LYS A 118 -9.33 -12.41 -7.99
CA LYS A 118 -10.23 -11.39 -8.51
C LYS A 118 -10.69 -10.48 -7.37
N VAL A 119 -10.84 -9.20 -7.69
CA VAL A 119 -11.30 -8.19 -6.74
C VAL A 119 -12.49 -7.46 -7.32
N TYR A 120 -13.57 -7.39 -6.57
CA TYR A 120 -14.79 -6.67 -6.93
C TYR A 120 -14.96 -5.48 -6.00
N ILE A 121 -15.14 -4.30 -6.54
CA ILE A 121 -15.21 -3.05 -5.79
C ILE A 121 -16.57 -2.41 -6.01
N ALA A 122 -17.40 -2.41 -4.96
CA ALA A 122 -18.67 -1.71 -4.93
C ALA A 122 -18.46 -0.27 -4.44
N THR A 123 -18.75 0.71 -5.27
CA THR A 123 -18.52 2.11 -4.95
C THR A 123 -19.44 3.04 -5.75
N GLN A 124 -19.69 4.22 -5.18
CA GLN A 124 -20.35 5.32 -5.92
C GLN A 124 -19.36 6.12 -6.78
N LYS A 125 -18.04 6.06 -6.45
CA LYS A 125 -16.96 6.74 -7.18
C LYS A 125 -16.36 5.81 -8.26
N THR A 126 -17.18 5.24 -9.15
CA THR A 126 -16.74 4.20 -10.10
C THR A 126 -15.60 4.66 -10.99
N SER A 127 -15.63 5.88 -11.51
CA SER A 127 -14.59 6.45 -12.37
C SER A 127 -13.21 6.50 -11.69
N VAL A 128 -13.16 6.81 -10.40
CA VAL A 128 -11.91 6.88 -9.62
C VAL A 128 -11.26 5.51 -9.54
N PHE A 129 -12.04 4.48 -9.21
CA PHE A 129 -11.54 3.12 -9.06
C PHE A 129 -11.27 2.43 -10.41
N GLU A 130 -12.00 2.78 -11.46
CA GLU A 130 -11.69 2.34 -12.83
C GLU A 130 -10.34 2.89 -13.30
N ASN A 131 -10.08 4.18 -13.10
CA ASN A 131 -8.79 4.81 -13.38
C ASN A 131 -7.67 4.22 -12.51
N GLY A 132 -7.97 3.86 -11.26
CA GLY A 132 -7.06 3.23 -10.32
C GLY A 132 -6.89 1.72 -10.48
N ALA A 133 -7.69 1.06 -11.32
CA ALA A 133 -7.75 -0.41 -11.41
C ALA A 133 -6.39 -1.05 -11.73
N GLN A 134 -5.60 -0.44 -12.61
CA GLN A 134 -4.25 -0.92 -12.91
C GLN A 134 -3.31 -0.91 -11.72
N PHE A 135 -3.43 0.08 -10.82
CA PHE A 135 -2.63 0.19 -9.61
C PHE A 135 -3.08 -0.85 -8.57
N ILE A 136 -4.39 -0.99 -8.39
CA ILE A 136 -4.98 -2.02 -7.52
C ILE A 136 -4.56 -3.41 -7.99
N ARG A 137 -4.67 -3.70 -9.29
CA ARG A 137 -4.25 -4.97 -9.88
C ARG A 137 -2.79 -5.30 -9.58
N LYS A 138 -1.89 -4.32 -9.74
CA LYS A 138 -0.45 -4.52 -9.53
C LYS A 138 -0.09 -4.60 -8.05
N LEU A 139 -0.56 -3.64 -7.25
CA LEU A 139 -0.12 -3.45 -5.87
C LEU A 139 -0.90 -4.30 -4.86
N ALA A 140 -2.13 -4.71 -5.16
CA ALA A 140 -2.91 -5.63 -4.32
C ALA A 140 -2.84 -7.09 -4.78
N PHE A 141 -1.99 -7.41 -5.78
CA PHE A 141 -1.85 -8.76 -6.35
C PHE A 141 -3.18 -9.33 -6.85
N ALA A 142 -3.99 -8.49 -7.52
CA ALA A 142 -5.22 -8.92 -8.13
C ALA A 142 -4.98 -9.47 -9.55
N SER A 143 -5.72 -10.52 -9.92
CA SER A 143 -5.76 -11.04 -11.30
C SER A 143 -6.59 -10.11 -12.19
N GLU A 144 -7.75 -9.71 -11.67
CA GLU A 144 -8.73 -8.86 -12.32
C GLU A 144 -9.37 -7.93 -11.28
N VAL A 145 -9.75 -6.73 -11.70
CA VAL A 145 -10.47 -5.77 -10.86
C VAL A 145 -11.74 -5.37 -11.60
N THR A 146 -12.88 -5.63 -10.97
CA THR A 146 -14.19 -5.26 -11.48
C THR A 146 -14.80 -4.20 -10.58
N VAL A 147 -15.18 -3.06 -11.14
CA VAL A 147 -15.78 -1.94 -10.41
C VAL A 147 -17.27 -1.83 -10.76
N GLY A 148 -18.10 -1.58 -9.77
CA GLY A 148 -19.53 -1.43 -9.98
C GLY A 148 -20.22 -0.74 -8.80
N ALA A 149 -21.52 -0.45 -8.93
CA ALA A 149 -22.27 0.23 -7.88
C ALA A 149 -22.60 -0.69 -6.69
N SER A 150 -22.81 -1.97 -6.94
CA SER A 150 -23.08 -2.98 -5.91
C SER A 150 -22.67 -4.37 -6.40
N PHE A 151 -22.25 -5.21 -5.50
CA PHE A 151 -22.03 -6.64 -5.73
C PHE A 151 -22.63 -7.43 -4.56
N GLU A 152 -23.32 -8.51 -4.88
CA GLU A 152 -23.76 -9.52 -3.91
C GLU A 152 -22.99 -10.80 -4.19
N MET A 153 -22.14 -11.21 -3.25
CA MET A 153 -21.30 -12.39 -3.38
C MET A 153 -21.31 -13.17 -2.08
N ASP A 154 -21.91 -14.35 -2.10
CA ASP A 154 -21.82 -15.29 -1.00
C ASP A 154 -20.43 -15.94 -0.95
N GLY A 155 -19.88 -16.08 0.25
CA GLY A 155 -18.57 -16.69 0.45
C GLY A 155 -17.37 -15.81 0.04
N ALA A 156 -17.55 -14.50 -0.12
CA ALA A 156 -16.48 -13.57 -0.37
C ALA A 156 -15.94 -12.94 0.93
N VAL A 157 -14.64 -12.79 1.00
CA VAL A 157 -13.99 -11.98 2.04
C VAL A 157 -14.26 -10.51 1.75
N THR A 158 -14.79 -9.81 2.74
CA THR A 158 -15.19 -8.42 2.59
C THR A 158 -14.20 -7.50 3.30
N ALA A 159 -13.76 -6.44 2.62
CA ALA A 159 -13.07 -5.30 3.22
C ALA A 159 -13.90 -4.04 2.98
N VAL A 160 -14.05 -3.19 3.99
CA VAL A 160 -14.82 -1.96 3.91
C VAL A 160 -13.87 -0.79 4.12
N THR A 161 -13.95 0.18 3.24
CA THR A 161 -13.25 1.47 3.32
C THR A 161 -14.29 2.60 3.35
N ALA A 162 -13.84 3.84 3.52
CA ALA A 162 -14.73 4.99 3.54
C ALA A 162 -15.54 5.13 2.23
N ASP A 163 -14.93 4.84 1.08
CA ASP A 163 -15.49 5.09 -0.26
C ASP A 163 -15.90 3.82 -1.02
N ALA A 164 -15.55 2.63 -0.52
CA ALA A 164 -15.77 1.39 -1.25
C ALA A 164 -15.96 0.18 -0.35
N LYS A 165 -16.73 -0.79 -0.84
CA LYS A 165 -16.86 -2.12 -0.28
C LYS A 165 -16.23 -3.12 -1.24
N ILE A 166 -15.24 -3.85 -0.77
CA ILE A 166 -14.38 -4.69 -1.58
C ILE A 166 -14.69 -6.15 -1.27
N TYR A 167 -14.88 -6.96 -2.31
CA TYR A 167 -15.16 -8.38 -2.20
C TYR A 167 -14.05 -9.17 -2.91
N ILE A 168 -13.55 -10.20 -2.25
CA ILE A 168 -12.55 -11.10 -2.78
C ILE A 168 -13.07 -12.52 -2.61
N PRO A 169 -13.28 -13.30 -3.69
CA PRO A 169 -13.76 -14.68 -3.59
C PRO A 169 -12.81 -15.54 -2.74
N MET A 170 -13.33 -16.20 -1.73
CA MET A 170 -12.53 -17.01 -0.80
C MET A 170 -11.86 -18.20 -1.50
N GLU A 171 -12.52 -18.77 -2.49
CA GLU A 171 -12.01 -19.90 -3.27
C GLU A 171 -10.71 -19.59 -4.03
N GLU A 172 -10.54 -18.33 -4.44
CA GLU A 172 -9.32 -17.89 -5.12
C GLU A 172 -8.18 -17.55 -4.14
N LEU A 173 -8.50 -17.22 -2.89
CA LEU A 173 -7.52 -16.84 -1.87
C LEU A 173 -6.88 -18.05 -1.20
N VAL A 174 -7.68 -19.05 -0.86
CA VAL A 174 -7.25 -20.15 -0.02
C VAL A 174 -7.62 -21.48 -0.68
N ASP A 175 -6.72 -22.43 -0.65
CA ASP A 175 -7.03 -23.81 -0.95
C ASP A 175 -7.73 -24.40 0.27
N ARG A 176 -9.02 -24.67 0.13
CA ARG A 176 -9.91 -25.04 1.25
C ARG A 176 -9.39 -26.26 2.03
N GLU A 177 -8.79 -27.21 1.33
CA GLU A 177 -8.28 -28.44 1.96
C GLU A 177 -7.00 -28.14 2.76
N ILE A 178 -6.10 -27.32 2.22
CA ILE A 178 -4.85 -26.92 2.88
C ILE A 178 -5.14 -26.08 4.12
N GLU A 179 -6.11 -25.17 4.05
CA GLU A 179 -6.45 -24.31 5.17
C GLU A 179 -7.20 -25.06 6.28
N LEU A 180 -8.08 -25.99 5.92
CA LEU A 180 -8.72 -26.90 6.90
C LEU A 180 -7.66 -27.70 7.66
N ALA A 181 -6.71 -28.31 6.96
CA ALA A 181 -5.64 -29.07 7.60
C ALA A 181 -4.74 -28.18 8.51
N ARG A 182 -4.51 -26.92 8.11
CA ARG A 182 -3.77 -25.95 8.93
C ARG A 182 -4.54 -25.60 10.21
N LEU A 183 -5.82 -25.25 10.08
CA LEU A 183 -6.68 -24.88 11.20
C LEU A 183 -6.88 -26.04 12.18
N GLU A 184 -7.04 -27.28 11.70
CA GLU A 184 -7.09 -28.47 12.53
C GLU A 184 -5.80 -28.68 13.33
N LYS A 185 -4.65 -28.49 12.71
CA LYS A 185 -3.35 -28.57 13.38
C LYS A 185 -3.16 -27.48 14.44
N GLU A 186 -3.61 -26.27 14.16
CA GLU A 186 -3.53 -25.14 15.07
C GLU A 186 -4.48 -25.30 16.25
N LEU A 187 -5.68 -25.82 15.99
CA LEU A 187 -6.66 -26.19 17.01
C LEU A 187 -6.14 -27.29 17.95
N ALA A 188 -5.55 -28.36 17.39
CA ALA A 188 -4.94 -29.43 18.17
C ALA A 188 -3.75 -28.90 19.02
N ALA A 189 -2.93 -28.01 18.48
CA ALA A 189 -1.82 -27.40 19.22
C ALA A 189 -2.32 -26.51 20.37
N THR A 190 -3.39 -25.75 20.15
CA THR A 190 -4.00 -24.89 21.16
C THR A 190 -4.68 -25.70 22.26
N GLN A 191 -5.39 -26.76 21.90
CA GLN A 191 -5.98 -27.69 22.86
C GLN A 191 -4.92 -28.38 23.74
N LYS A 192 -3.79 -28.77 23.15
CA LYS A 192 -2.66 -29.33 23.88
C LYS A 192 -2.05 -28.33 24.87
N ARG A 193 -1.93 -27.03 24.47
CA ARG A 193 -1.48 -25.96 25.39
C ARG A 193 -2.46 -25.75 26.54
N LEU A 194 -3.76 -25.73 26.27
CA LEU A 194 -4.78 -25.60 27.31
C LEU A 194 -4.75 -26.76 28.29
N SER A 195 -4.58 -28.00 27.81
CA SER A 195 -4.48 -29.18 28.69
C SER A 195 -3.24 -29.14 29.60
N LEU A 196 -2.10 -28.59 29.09
CA LEU A 196 -0.90 -28.40 29.90
C LEU A 196 -1.04 -27.31 30.96
N ILE A 197 -1.82 -26.26 30.69
CA ILE A 197 -2.12 -25.20 31.67
C ILE A 197 -3.01 -25.75 32.79
N HIS A 198 -3.98 -26.57 32.48
CA HIS A 198 -4.84 -27.20 33.49
C HIS A 198 -4.10 -28.22 34.40
N ILE A 199 -3.04 -28.85 33.89
CA ILE A 199 -2.22 -29.78 34.70
C ILE A 199 -1.25 -28.99 35.62
N SER A 200 -0.94 -27.74 35.32
CA SER A 200 -0.01 -26.91 36.10
C SER A 200 -0.68 -26.03 37.19
N GLU A 201 -2.02 -26.06 37.32
CA GLU A 201 -2.68 -25.44 38.47
C GLU A 201 -2.43 -26.32 39.70
N PRO A 202 -1.72 -25.81 40.73
CA PRO A 202 -1.54 -26.57 41.96
C PRO A 202 -2.89 -26.75 42.63
N THR A 203 -3.29 -27.99 42.81
CA THR A 203 -4.41 -28.35 43.66
C THR A 203 -4.23 -27.67 45.02
N ARG A 204 -5.07 -26.71 45.33
CA ARG A 204 -5.13 -26.08 46.65
C ARG A 204 -5.45 -27.18 47.63
N LEU A 205 -4.45 -27.67 48.34
CA LEU A 205 -4.65 -28.52 49.53
C LEU A 205 -5.39 -27.67 50.55
N ASP A 206 -6.64 -28.00 50.74
CA ASP A 206 -7.39 -27.55 51.91
C ASP A 206 -6.65 -28.07 53.14
N VAL A 207 -6.00 -27.14 53.85
CA VAL A 207 -5.48 -27.40 55.19
C VAL A 207 -6.62 -27.06 56.15
N MET A 208 -7.20 -28.12 56.68
CA MET A 208 -8.02 -28.04 57.91
C MET A 208 -7.15 -27.62 59.09
#